data_7817ffadbabdda8d36a073680b877656
#
_entry.id   7817ffadbabdda8d36a073680b877656
#
_cell.length_a   1.000
_cell.length_b   1.000
_cell.length_c   1.000
_cell.angle_alpha   90.00
_cell.angle_beta   90.00
_cell.angle_gamma   90.00
#
_symmetry.space_group_name_H-M   'P 1'
#
loop_
_entity.id
_entity.type
_entity.pdbx_description
1 polymer ?
#
loop_
_entity_poly.entity_id
_entity_poly.type
_entity_poly.pdbx_seq_one_letter_code
_entity_poly.pdbx_strand_id
1 'polypeptide(L)'
;MFTSYGIVGGLAVLLLSATVSLLGLGAVARFARFQIATSLGLLLTVLLGAVMGAFVAAAASLLQLTNFEPFLIQALVFYGMTLPSTYALGVLQIQRDTTLGVAEESLEALRLLNSRLAQRAWLSRKTLAMELHGSIQGALQSVAMRLSRLESPSAKDLDRAMRDINAALEKLNNEDHLAGKSIKELLKDLQSLWAGALEIQLALSESALAVLDKDTAVFRCALEVVREAVTNAVKHGDTQQARVMLELSGQFVELLIENDGTAVGDAPHGQGLNLYASVSHTYQFERMGRLMVLRLKLPLSASAAPRPQLW
;
A
#
# COMPACT_ATOMS: atom_id res chain seq x y z
N MET A 1 31.21 -67.22 7.45
CA MET A 1 32.02 -66.06 7.88
C MET A 1 31.89 -64.83 6.91
N PHE A 2 31.08 -64.91 5.85
CA PHE A 2 30.94 -63.86 4.87
C PHE A 2 29.85 -62.81 5.12
N THR A 3 28.98 -62.96 6.08
CA THR A 3 27.80 -62.15 6.26
C THR A 3 27.96 -60.89 7.14
N SER A 4 28.86 -60.90 8.11
CA SER A 4 29.06 -59.78 9.02
C SER A 4 29.94 -58.70 8.47
N TYR A 5 30.95 -58.99 7.67
CA TYR A 5 31.80 -57.98 7.02
C TYR A 5 31.08 -57.25 5.90
N GLY A 6 30.16 -57.90 5.18
CA GLY A 6 29.36 -57.27 4.14
C GLY A 6 28.38 -56.22 4.67
N ILE A 7 27.79 -56.44 5.83
CA ILE A 7 26.85 -55.50 6.46
C ILE A 7 27.56 -54.23 6.96
N VAL A 8 28.68 -54.40 7.67
CA VAL A 8 29.49 -53.28 8.20
C VAL A 8 30.05 -52.43 7.08
N GLY A 9 30.58 -53.07 6.02
CA GLY A 9 31.09 -52.38 4.86
C GLY A 9 30.00 -51.64 4.09
N GLY A 10 28.85 -52.26 3.88
CA GLY A 10 27.68 -51.63 3.27
C GLY A 10 27.20 -50.41 4.03
N LEU A 11 27.12 -50.46 5.37
CA LEU A 11 26.83 -49.33 6.21
C LEU A 11 27.87 -48.21 6.12
N ALA A 12 29.16 -48.55 6.06
CA ALA A 12 30.24 -47.56 5.88
C ALA A 12 30.14 -46.82 4.56
N VAL A 13 29.84 -47.48 3.44
CA VAL A 13 29.62 -46.86 2.14
C VAL A 13 28.38 -45.99 2.14
N LEU A 14 27.28 -46.43 2.75
CA LEU A 14 26.07 -45.62 2.89
C LEU A 14 26.33 -44.33 3.68
N LEU A 15 27.02 -44.43 4.81
CA LEU A 15 27.39 -43.26 5.62
C LEU A 15 28.32 -42.30 4.86
N LEU A 16 29.31 -42.84 4.16
CA LEU A 16 30.20 -42.05 3.32
C LEU A 16 29.44 -41.34 2.19
N SER A 17 28.57 -42.07 1.50
CA SER A 17 27.72 -41.46 0.43
C SER A 17 26.81 -40.40 0.97
N ALA A 18 26.19 -40.58 2.14
CA ALA A 18 25.34 -39.60 2.79
C ALA A 18 26.13 -38.32 3.17
N THR A 19 27.34 -38.49 3.77
CA THR A 19 28.16 -37.32 4.16
C THR A 19 28.68 -36.57 2.93
N VAL A 20 29.11 -37.26 1.93
CA VAL A 20 29.56 -36.68 0.63
C VAL A 20 28.37 -35.93 -0.02
N SER A 21 27.18 -36.52 -0.03
CA SER A 21 25.96 -35.86 -0.56
C SER A 21 25.62 -34.57 0.19
N LEU A 22 25.65 -34.57 1.51
CA LEU A 22 25.39 -33.40 2.33
C LEU A 22 26.41 -32.28 2.08
N LEU A 23 27.69 -32.60 1.96
CA LEU A 23 28.75 -31.66 1.62
C LEU A 23 28.55 -31.06 0.22
N GLY A 24 28.18 -31.89 -0.74
CA GLY A 24 27.88 -31.45 -2.10
C GLY A 24 26.70 -30.54 -2.18
N LEU A 25 25.59 -30.86 -1.52
CA LEU A 25 24.40 -30.01 -1.42
C LEU A 25 24.72 -28.66 -0.76
N GLY A 26 25.53 -28.68 0.31
CA GLY A 26 25.98 -27.44 0.96
C GLY A 26 26.83 -26.56 0.06
N ALA A 27 27.71 -27.14 -0.76
CA ALA A 27 28.47 -26.40 -1.75
C ALA A 27 27.59 -25.83 -2.86
N VAL A 28 26.67 -26.62 -3.42
CA VAL A 28 25.71 -26.18 -4.43
C VAL A 28 24.82 -25.02 -3.93
N ALA A 29 24.34 -25.08 -2.70
CA ALA A 29 23.54 -24.02 -2.09
C ALA A 29 24.34 -22.70 -1.96
N ARG A 30 25.65 -22.78 -1.68
CA ARG A 30 26.53 -21.60 -1.69
C ARG A 30 26.75 -21.04 -3.09
N PHE A 31 27.03 -21.91 -4.08
CA PHE A 31 27.21 -21.48 -5.46
C PHE A 31 25.95 -20.80 -6.04
N ALA A 32 24.76 -21.31 -5.72
CA ALA A 32 23.50 -20.69 -6.15
C ALA A 32 23.34 -19.24 -5.64
N ARG A 33 23.89 -18.92 -4.45
CA ARG A 33 23.82 -17.56 -3.88
C ARG A 33 24.80 -16.56 -4.53
N PHE A 34 25.89 -17.04 -5.16
CA PHE A 34 26.90 -16.16 -5.73
C PHE A 34 26.56 -15.60 -7.12
N GLN A 35 25.36 -15.82 -7.63
CA GLN A 35 24.90 -15.31 -8.95
C GLN A 35 25.90 -15.60 -10.09
N ILE A 36 26.64 -16.70 -10.01
CA ILE A 36 27.50 -17.16 -11.08
C ILE A 36 26.61 -17.41 -12.29
N ALA A 37 27.10 -17.04 -13.50
CA ALA A 37 26.39 -17.34 -14.74
C ALA A 37 25.86 -18.78 -14.74
N THR A 38 24.56 -18.96 -14.96
CA THR A 38 23.85 -20.25 -14.74
C THR A 38 24.54 -21.42 -15.48
N SER A 39 25.10 -21.18 -16.68
CA SER A 39 25.86 -22.14 -17.45
C SER A 39 27.16 -22.58 -16.76
N LEU A 40 27.90 -21.64 -16.18
CA LEU A 40 29.13 -21.93 -15.45
C LEU A 40 28.82 -22.68 -14.14
N GLY A 41 27.78 -22.27 -13.43
CA GLY A 41 27.33 -22.95 -12.23
C GLY A 41 26.89 -24.39 -12.47
N LEU A 42 26.16 -24.65 -13.55
CA LEU A 42 25.82 -26.01 -13.99
C LEU A 42 27.04 -26.83 -14.32
N LEU A 43 28.00 -26.29 -15.08
CA LEU A 43 29.24 -26.98 -15.42
C LEU A 43 30.02 -27.35 -14.15
N LEU A 44 30.18 -26.44 -13.22
CA LEU A 44 30.88 -26.66 -11.96
C LEU A 44 30.18 -27.74 -11.10
N THR A 45 28.86 -27.78 -11.07
CA THR A 45 28.09 -28.80 -10.32
C THR A 45 28.21 -30.19 -10.98
N VAL A 46 28.26 -30.28 -12.31
CA VAL A 46 28.52 -31.53 -13.04
C VAL A 46 29.93 -32.04 -12.73
N LEU A 47 30.95 -31.17 -12.80
CA LEU A 47 32.33 -31.54 -12.46
C LEU A 47 32.47 -31.99 -11.01
N LEU A 48 31.84 -31.27 -10.06
CA LEU A 48 31.79 -31.65 -8.66
C LEU A 48 31.14 -33.02 -8.50
N GLY A 49 30.03 -33.27 -9.16
CA GLY A 49 29.32 -34.55 -9.14
C GLY A 49 30.21 -35.72 -9.67
N ALA A 50 30.95 -35.48 -10.76
CA ALA A 50 31.87 -36.48 -11.27
C ALA A 50 33.00 -36.82 -10.29
N VAL A 51 33.60 -35.79 -9.66
CA VAL A 51 34.65 -35.99 -8.63
C VAL A 51 34.11 -36.74 -7.42
N MET A 52 32.93 -36.38 -6.94
CA MET A 52 32.30 -37.05 -5.80
C MET A 52 31.92 -38.50 -6.12
N GLY A 53 31.37 -38.75 -7.30
CA GLY A 53 31.06 -40.10 -7.76
C GLY A 53 32.31 -40.99 -7.87
N ALA A 54 33.37 -40.46 -8.42
CA ALA A 54 34.68 -41.17 -8.52
C ALA A 54 35.25 -41.47 -7.11
N PHE A 55 35.15 -40.52 -6.19
CA PHE A 55 35.62 -40.71 -4.80
C PHE A 55 34.86 -41.82 -4.06
N VAL A 56 33.53 -41.81 -4.15
CA VAL A 56 32.68 -42.85 -3.55
C VAL A 56 32.96 -44.24 -4.17
N ALA A 57 33.13 -44.31 -5.49
CA ALA A 57 33.45 -45.54 -6.20
C ALA A 57 34.82 -46.08 -5.78
N ALA A 58 35.85 -45.24 -5.69
CA ALA A 58 37.18 -45.63 -5.23
C ALA A 58 37.16 -46.14 -3.77
N ALA A 59 36.45 -45.47 -2.88
CA ALA A 59 36.31 -45.90 -1.50
C ALA A 59 35.61 -47.26 -1.40
N ALA A 60 34.53 -47.48 -2.15
CA ALA A 60 33.83 -48.78 -2.17
C ALA A 60 34.69 -49.92 -2.73
N SER A 61 35.50 -49.64 -3.72
CA SER A 61 36.47 -50.61 -4.30
C SER A 61 37.59 -50.98 -3.34
N LEU A 62 38.18 -49.98 -2.63
CA LEU A 62 39.18 -50.20 -1.59
C LEU A 62 38.68 -51.07 -0.46
N LEU A 63 37.39 -51.00 -0.12
CA LEU A 63 36.75 -51.82 0.86
C LEU A 63 36.33 -53.20 0.34
N GLN A 64 36.66 -53.54 -0.89
CA GLN A 64 36.35 -54.81 -1.60
C GLN A 64 34.85 -55.16 -1.54
N LEU A 65 33.98 -54.18 -1.55
CA LEU A 65 32.53 -54.36 -1.38
C LEU A 65 31.82 -54.56 -2.73
N THR A 66 32.34 -53.97 -3.81
CA THR A 66 31.72 -53.97 -5.14
C THR A 66 32.78 -54.01 -6.24
N ASN A 67 32.39 -54.41 -7.47
CA ASN A 67 33.20 -54.22 -8.65
C ASN A 67 33.25 -52.72 -8.97
N PHE A 68 34.45 -52.23 -9.23
CA PHE A 68 34.69 -50.78 -9.41
C PHE A 68 33.90 -50.17 -10.57
N GLU A 69 33.97 -50.80 -11.76
CA GLU A 69 33.39 -50.23 -12.97
C GLU A 69 31.87 -49.98 -12.91
N PRO A 70 30.99 -50.94 -12.62
CA PRO A 70 29.55 -50.70 -12.57
C PRO A 70 29.15 -49.73 -11.45
N PHE A 71 29.87 -49.78 -10.31
CA PHE A 71 29.60 -48.86 -9.23
C PHE A 71 30.03 -47.43 -9.52
N LEU A 72 31.15 -47.25 -10.25
CA LEU A 72 31.59 -45.95 -10.72
C LEU A 72 30.54 -45.30 -11.66
N ILE A 73 30.04 -46.08 -12.64
CA ILE A 73 29.01 -45.58 -13.56
C ILE A 73 27.76 -45.15 -12.80
N GLN A 74 27.30 -45.99 -11.87
CA GLN A 74 26.11 -45.66 -11.08
C GLN A 74 26.31 -44.43 -10.18
N ALA A 75 27.45 -44.28 -9.53
CA ALA A 75 27.80 -43.13 -8.73
C ALA A 75 27.92 -41.84 -9.58
N LEU A 76 28.59 -41.92 -10.74
CA LEU A 76 28.70 -40.80 -11.67
C LEU A 76 27.33 -40.32 -12.18
N VAL A 77 26.46 -41.26 -12.55
CA VAL A 77 25.10 -40.93 -13.00
C VAL A 77 24.31 -40.27 -11.85
N PHE A 78 24.37 -40.86 -10.66
CA PHE A 78 23.65 -40.32 -9.51
C PHE A 78 24.08 -38.90 -9.15
N TYR A 79 25.38 -38.68 -8.91
CA TYR A 79 25.88 -37.35 -8.53
C TYR A 79 25.88 -36.38 -9.71
N GLY A 80 26.11 -36.85 -10.95
CA GLY A 80 26.06 -36.04 -12.15
C GLY A 80 24.66 -35.52 -12.50
N MET A 81 23.60 -36.19 -12.03
CA MET A 81 22.23 -35.73 -12.22
C MET A 81 21.70 -34.96 -11.03
N THR A 82 21.96 -35.40 -9.79
CA THR A 82 21.38 -34.80 -8.58
C THR A 82 21.92 -33.40 -8.29
N LEU A 83 23.22 -33.17 -8.40
CA LEU A 83 23.82 -31.88 -8.10
C LEU A 83 23.40 -30.75 -9.06
N PRO A 84 23.48 -30.96 -10.42
CA PRO A 84 22.98 -29.97 -11.37
C PRO A 84 21.48 -29.69 -11.21
N SER A 85 20.67 -30.73 -10.94
CA SER A 85 19.24 -30.57 -10.75
C SER A 85 18.91 -29.72 -9.47
N THR A 86 19.61 -29.97 -8.37
CA THR A 86 19.45 -29.17 -7.15
C THR A 86 19.94 -27.74 -7.34
N TYR A 87 21.01 -27.52 -8.09
CA TYR A 87 21.48 -26.18 -8.47
C TYR A 87 20.43 -25.44 -9.30
N ALA A 88 19.90 -26.09 -10.34
CA ALA A 88 18.89 -25.50 -11.20
C ALA A 88 17.62 -25.10 -10.41
N LEU A 89 17.16 -25.99 -9.52
CA LEU A 89 16.04 -25.68 -8.63
C LEU A 89 16.35 -24.50 -7.71
N GLY A 90 17.54 -24.44 -7.14
CA GLY A 90 17.98 -23.32 -6.29
C GLY A 90 17.99 -21.99 -7.03
N VAL A 91 18.52 -21.96 -8.25
CA VAL A 91 18.51 -20.77 -9.11
C VAL A 91 17.09 -20.34 -9.46
N LEU A 92 16.23 -21.28 -9.84
CA LEU A 92 14.82 -20.99 -10.15
C LEU A 92 14.07 -20.44 -8.94
N GLN A 93 14.33 -20.95 -7.74
CA GLN A 93 13.73 -20.40 -6.51
C GLN A 93 14.19 -18.96 -6.25
N ILE A 94 15.49 -18.67 -6.36
CA ILE A 94 16.02 -17.32 -6.19
C ILE A 94 15.43 -16.37 -7.23
N GLN A 95 15.36 -16.78 -8.51
CA GLN A 95 14.74 -15.96 -9.57
C GLN A 95 13.25 -15.71 -9.30
N ARG A 96 12.53 -16.73 -8.86
CA ARG A 96 11.12 -16.59 -8.49
C ARG A 96 10.94 -15.59 -7.37
N ASP A 97 11.73 -15.70 -6.29
CA ASP A 97 11.62 -14.82 -5.13
C ASP A 97 11.96 -13.36 -5.49
N THR A 98 12.98 -13.14 -6.34
CA THR A 98 13.31 -11.80 -6.82
C THR A 98 12.23 -11.23 -7.73
N THR A 99 11.66 -12.02 -8.64
CA THR A 99 10.56 -11.55 -9.50
C THR A 99 9.29 -11.26 -8.73
N LEU A 100 8.96 -12.06 -7.71
CA LEU A 100 7.83 -11.81 -6.83
C LEU A 100 8.03 -10.51 -6.03
N GLY A 101 9.22 -10.28 -5.47
CA GLY A 101 9.53 -9.04 -4.76
C GLY A 101 9.37 -7.79 -5.63
N VAL A 102 9.89 -7.81 -6.86
CA VAL A 102 9.73 -6.69 -7.83
C VAL A 102 8.26 -6.50 -8.22
N ALA A 103 7.50 -7.60 -8.37
CA ALA A 103 6.08 -7.52 -8.70
C ALA A 103 5.26 -6.92 -7.55
N GLU A 104 5.55 -7.30 -6.30
CA GLU A 104 4.90 -6.75 -5.11
C GLU A 104 5.18 -5.25 -4.97
N GLU A 105 6.43 -4.82 -5.14
CA GLU A 105 6.81 -3.40 -5.11
C GLU A 105 6.10 -2.60 -6.21
N SER A 106 6.02 -3.17 -7.42
CA SER A 106 5.31 -2.54 -8.54
C SER A 106 3.81 -2.41 -8.29
N LEU A 107 3.19 -3.43 -7.70
CA LEU A 107 1.78 -3.40 -7.32
C LEU A 107 1.51 -2.33 -6.26
N GLU A 108 2.38 -2.19 -5.26
CA GLU A 108 2.23 -1.17 -4.23
C GLU A 108 2.37 0.25 -4.81
N ALA A 109 3.33 0.45 -5.71
CA ALA A 109 3.48 1.72 -6.44
C ALA A 109 2.24 2.06 -7.27
N LEU A 110 1.66 1.07 -7.96
CA LEU A 110 0.42 1.25 -8.73
C LEU A 110 -0.78 1.57 -7.82
N ARG A 111 -0.92 0.92 -6.67
CA ARG A 111 -1.97 1.23 -5.69
C ARG A 111 -1.85 2.65 -5.17
N LEU A 112 -0.63 3.10 -4.87
CA LEU A 112 -0.38 4.47 -4.44
C LEU A 112 -0.74 5.50 -5.53
N LEU A 113 -0.34 5.25 -6.78
CA LEU A 113 -0.72 6.11 -7.91
C LEU A 113 -2.23 6.17 -8.11
N ASN A 114 -2.90 5.02 -8.05
CA ASN A 114 -4.35 4.95 -8.20
C ASN A 114 -5.09 5.72 -7.10
N SER A 115 -4.64 5.62 -5.85
CA SER A 115 -5.23 6.37 -4.73
C SER A 115 -5.03 7.89 -4.88
N ARG A 116 -3.87 8.34 -5.36
CA ARG A 116 -3.63 9.76 -5.69
C ARG A 116 -4.54 10.27 -6.82
N LEU A 117 -4.75 9.46 -7.85
CA LEU A 117 -5.66 9.81 -8.95
C LEU A 117 -7.11 9.86 -8.48
N ALA A 118 -7.55 8.89 -7.68
CA ALA A 118 -8.88 8.86 -7.09
C ALA A 118 -9.14 10.10 -6.21
N GLN A 119 -8.17 10.47 -5.38
CA GLN A 119 -8.21 11.67 -4.54
C GLN A 119 -8.38 12.96 -5.38
N ARG A 120 -7.59 13.12 -6.44
CA ARG A 120 -7.72 14.28 -7.35
C ARG A 120 -9.06 14.31 -8.07
N ALA A 121 -9.51 13.15 -8.57
CA ALA A 121 -10.81 13.04 -9.23
C ALA A 121 -11.97 13.36 -8.28
N TRP A 122 -11.90 12.92 -7.02
CA TRP A 122 -12.87 13.24 -6.00
C TRP A 122 -12.92 14.73 -5.71
N LEU A 123 -11.77 15.36 -5.50
CA LEU A 123 -11.68 16.80 -5.29
C LEU A 123 -12.26 17.56 -6.45
N SER A 124 -11.89 17.25 -7.68
CA SER A 124 -12.42 17.90 -8.89
C SER A 124 -13.94 17.79 -8.99
N ARG A 125 -14.49 16.59 -8.76
CA ARG A 125 -15.96 16.38 -8.76
C ARG A 125 -16.64 17.15 -7.64
N LYS A 126 -16.06 17.19 -6.44
CA LYS A 126 -16.62 17.92 -5.31
C LYS A 126 -16.62 19.42 -5.55
N THR A 127 -15.52 19.97 -6.05
CA THR A 127 -15.42 21.37 -6.43
C THR A 127 -16.51 21.73 -7.45
N LEU A 128 -16.59 20.97 -8.55
CA LEU A 128 -17.63 21.18 -9.55
C LEU A 128 -19.05 21.08 -8.99
N ALA A 129 -19.33 20.09 -8.11
CA ALA A 129 -20.64 19.92 -7.51
C ALA A 129 -21.02 21.11 -6.60
N MET A 130 -20.07 21.59 -5.77
CA MET A 130 -20.31 22.75 -4.90
C MET A 130 -20.52 24.03 -5.71
N GLU A 131 -19.75 24.23 -6.74
CA GLU A 131 -19.87 25.36 -7.65
C GLU A 131 -21.23 25.38 -8.37
N LEU A 132 -21.63 24.23 -8.92
CA LEU A 132 -22.92 24.10 -9.60
C LEU A 132 -24.11 24.32 -8.66
N HIS A 133 -24.07 23.79 -7.43
CA HIS A 133 -25.18 23.90 -6.48
C HIS A 133 -25.25 25.24 -5.77
N GLY A 134 -24.11 25.84 -5.42
CA GLY A 134 -24.08 27.07 -4.62
C GLY A 134 -24.27 28.34 -5.43
N SER A 135 -23.45 28.57 -6.41
CA SER A 135 -23.41 29.86 -7.12
C SER A 135 -24.31 29.93 -8.35
N ILE A 136 -24.31 28.90 -9.20
CA ILE A 136 -25.09 28.89 -10.43
C ILE A 136 -26.56 28.66 -10.13
N GLN A 137 -26.90 27.67 -9.31
CA GLN A 137 -28.29 27.36 -8.99
C GLN A 137 -28.93 28.51 -8.23
N GLY A 138 -28.23 29.14 -7.30
CA GLY A 138 -28.70 30.35 -6.61
C GLY A 138 -28.92 31.55 -7.54
N ALA A 139 -27.99 31.78 -8.47
CA ALA A 139 -28.13 32.86 -9.47
C ALA A 139 -29.29 32.61 -10.46
N LEU A 140 -29.37 31.37 -10.98
CA LEU A 140 -30.48 30.99 -11.88
C LEU A 140 -31.83 31.08 -11.18
N GLN A 141 -31.94 30.64 -9.93
CA GLN A 141 -33.17 30.70 -9.15
C GLN A 141 -33.58 32.17 -8.86
N SER A 142 -32.61 33.02 -8.51
CA SER A 142 -32.83 34.46 -8.30
C SER A 142 -33.29 35.14 -9.58
N VAL A 143 -32.65 34.87 -10.72
CA VAL A 143 -33.02 35.40 -12.04
C VAL A 143 -34.42 34.91 -12.44
N ALA A 144 -34.69 33.62 -12.31
CA ALA A 144 -36.00 33.04 -12.64
C ALA A 144 -37.13 33.66 -11.80
N MET A 145 -36.93 33.78 -10.47
CA MET A 145 -37.90 34.42 -9.60
C MET A 145 -38.16 35.89 -9.95
N ARG A 146 -37.12 36.61 -10.36
CA ARG A 146 -37.24 38.01 -10.74
C ARG A 146 -37.99 38.19 -12.07
N LEU A 147 -37.64 37.35 -13.06
CA LEU A 147 -38.32 37.40 -14.37
C LEU A 147 -39.77 36.91 -14.27
N SER A 148 -40.10 35.94 -13.43
CA SER A 148 -41.46 35.43 -13.23
C SER A 148 -42.42 36.47 -12.59
N ARG A 149 -41.87 37.48 -11.91
CA ARG A 149 -42.66 38.58 -11.31
C ARG A 149 -43.00 39.70 -12.25
N LEU A 150 -42.42 39.68 -13.47
CA LEU A 150 -42.63 40.71 -14.53
C LEU A 150 -43.68 40.18 -15.52
N GLU A 151 -44.77 40.93 -15.76
CA GLU A 151 -45.74 40.56 -16.78
C GLU A 151 -45.17 40.55 -18.19
N SER A 152 -44.21 41.44 -18.48
CA SER A 152 -43.45 41.47 -19.73
C SER A 152 -42.01 41.94 -19.47
N PRO A 153 -41.01 41.04 -19.47
CA PRO A 153 -39.61 41.39 -19.28
C PRO A 153 -39.08 42.29 -20.38
N SER A 154 -38.49 43.44 -20.02
CA SER A 154 -37.84 44.33 -20.95
C SER A 154 -36.45 43.84 -21.34
N ALA A 155 -35.89 44.39 -22.44
CA ALA A 155 -34.51 44.11 -22.86
C ALA A 155 -33.49 44.44 -21.75
N LYS A 156 -33.74 45.45 -20.91
CA LYS A 156 -32.90 45.81 -19.76
C LYS A 156 -32.94 44.77 -18.66
N ASP A 157 -34.07 44.09 -18.44
CA ASP A 157 -34.23 43.03 -17.43
C ASP A 157 -33.50 41.78 -17.89
N LEU A 158 -33.54 41.45 -19.17
CA LEU A 158 -32.78 40.36 -19.75
C LEU A 158 -31.28 40.60 -19.69
N ASP A 159 -30.82 41.81 -20.01
CA ASP A 159 -29.41 42.21 -19.89
C ASP A 159 -28.89 42.12 -18.45
N ARG A 160 -29.73 42.50 -17.50
CA ARG A 160 -29.39 42.36 -16.07
C ARG A 160 -29.32 40.90 -15.64
N ALA A 161 -30.26 40.06 -16.09
CA ALA A 161 -30.25 38.63 -15.86
C ALA A 161 -28.97 37.96 -16.39
N MET A 162 -28.57 38.33 -17.63
CA MET A 162 -27.31 37.87 -18.26
C MET A 162 -26.07 38.29 -17.44
N ARG A 163 -26.02 39.53 -16.96
CA ARG A 163 -24.91 39.98 -16.10
C ARG A 163 -24.84 39.22 -14.79
N ASP A 164 -25.98 38.97 -14.13
CA ASP A 164 -26.03 38.24 -12.85
C ASP A 164 -25.56 36.78 -13.03
N ILE A 165 -25.94 36.12 -14.13
CA ILE A 165 -25.49 34.77 -14.48
C ILE A 165 -23.99 34.77 -14.78
N ASN A 166 -23.51 35.73 -15.59
CA ASN A 166 -22.08 35.84 -15.89
C ASN A 166 -21.23 36.12 -14.63
N ALA A 167 -21.70 36.97 -13.73
CA ALA A 167 -21.03 37.23 -12.46
C ALA A 167 -20.99 35.98 -11.55
N ALA A 168 -22.03 35.12 -11.59
CA ALA A 168 -22.03 33.85 -10.90
C ALA A 168 -21.04 32.87 -11.55
N LEU A 169 -20.91 32.86 -12.88
CA LEU A 169 -19.92 32.05 -13.60
C LEU A 169 -18.48 32.55 -13.36
N GLU A 170 -18.26 33.86 -13.25
CA GLU A 170 -16.94 34.41 -12.90
C GLU A 170 -16.51 34.05 -11.48
N LYS A 171 -17.46 34.00 -10.52
CA LYS A 171 -17.19 33.52 -9.15
C LYS A 171 -16.76 32.06 -9.12
N LEU A 172 -17.14 31.22 -10.08
CA LEU A 172 -16.65 29.86 -10.26
C LEU A 172 -15.15 29.80 -10.55
N ASN A 173 -14.63 30.77 -11.29
CA ASN A 173 -13.21 30.80 -11.64
C ASN A 173 -12.32 31.39 -10.53
N ASN A 174 -12.90 32.03 -9.51
CA ASN A 174 -12.17 32.68 -8.41
C ASN A 174 -12.30 31.92 -7.09
N GLU A 175 -12.01 30.61 -7.11
CA GLU A 175 -11.96 29.82 -5.90
C GLU A 175 -10.69 30.03 -5.09
N ASP A 176 -10.81 30.78 -4.02
CA ASP A 176 -9.87 30.68 -2.90
C ASP A 176 -10.49 31.04 -1.54
N HIS A 177 -11.62 30.43 -1.19
CA HIS A 177 -12.15 30.58 0.16
C HIS A 177 -11.32 29.88 1.26
N LEU A 178 -10.33 29.06 0.85
CA LEU A 178 -9.34 28.44 1.73
C LEU A 178 -7.97 29.14 1.64
N ALA A 179 -7.81 30.11 0.75
CA ALA A 179 -6.55 30.82 0.57
C ALA A 179 -6.16 31.58 1.84
N GLY A 180 -5.04 31.20 2.41
CA GLY A 180 -4.40 31.86 3.54
C GLY A 180 -4.63 31.25 4.93
N LYS A 181 -5.49 30.24 5.10
CA LYS A 181 -5.65 29.56 6.39
C LYS A 181 -4.89 28.23 6.41
N SER A 182 -4.13 27.99 7.49
CA SER A 182 -3.51 26.70 7.76
C SER A 182 -4.56 25.65 8.17
N ILE A 183 -4.24 24.36 8.00
CA ILE A 183 -5.14 23.28 8.46
C ILE A 183 -5.39 23.37 9.97
N LYS A 184 -4.40 23.80 10.74
CA LYS A 184 -4.49 23.98 12.18
C LYS A 184 -5.55 25.02 12.55
N GLU A 185 -5.64 26.12 11.80
CA GLU A 185 -6.65 27.17 12.00
C GLU A 185 -8.05 26.66 11.65
N LEU A 186 -8.20 25.95 10.53
CA LEU A 186 -9.50 25.40 10.13
C LEU A 186 -10.00 24.28 11.06
N LEU A 187 -9.10 23.48 11.61
CA LEU A 187 -9.46 22.48 12.63
C LEU A 187 -9.86 23.14 13.94
N LYS A 188 -9.22 24.25 14.32
CA LYS A 188 -9.67 25.06 15.49
C LYS A 188 -11.01 25.75 15.22
N ASP A 189 -11.25 26.24 14.01
CA ASP A 189 -12.56 26.81 13.64
C ASP A 189 -13.64 25.71 13.77
N LEU A 190 -13.34 24.48 13.30
CA LEU A 190 -14.24 23.32 13.46
C LEU A 190 -14.47 22.97 14.93
N GLN A 191 -13.43 22.97 15.75
CA GLN A 191 -13.52 22.75 17.20
C GLN A 191 -14.43 23.82 17.86
N SER A 192 -14.26 25.08 17.48
CA SER A 192 -15.09 26.19 17.99
C SER A 192 -16.54 26.09 17.53
N LEU A 193 -16.79 25.64 16.30
CA LEU A 193 -18.12 25.46 15.73
C LEU A 193 -18.94 24.41 16.52
N TRP A 194 -18.31 23.35 17.00
CA TRP A 194 -18.96 22.27 17.73
C TRP A 194 -18.87 22.42 19.24
N ALA A 195 -18.22 23.50 19.73
CA ALA A 195 -18.12 23.76 21.17
C ALA A 195 -19.51 23.79 21.85
N GLY A 196 -19.65 23.02 22.91
CA GLY A 196 -20.91 22.84 23.64
C GLY A 196 -21.78 21.67 23.16
N ALA A 197 -21.57 21.16 21.91
CA ALA A 197 -22.24 19.95 21.43
C ALA A 197 -21.28 18.75 21.42
N LEU A 198 -20.00 18.99 21.12
CA LEU A 198 -18.96 17.97 21.06
C LEU A 198 -17.62 18.58 21.49
N GLU A 199 -16.92 17.94 22.42
CA GLU A 199 -15.56 18.30 22.79
C GLU A 199 -14.58 17.61 21.81
N ILE A 200 -13.87 18.41 20.99
CA ILE A 200 -12.89 17.89 20.03
C ILE A 200 -11.49 18.15 20.56
N GLN A 201 -10.71 17.10 20.76
CA GLN A 201 -9.28 17.15 21.10
C GLN A 201 -8.43 17.00 19.85
N LEU A 202 -7.47 17.92 19.64
CA LEU A 202 -6.59 17.94 18.49
C LEU A 202 -5.18 17.54 18.91
N ALA A 203 -4.65 16.45 18.34
CA ALA A 203 -3.26 16.00 18.48
C ALA A 203 -2.59 16.04 17.10
N LEU A 204 -1.93 17.13 16.78
CA LEU A 204 -1.41 17.45 15.44
C LEU A 204 0.11 17.47 15.48
N SER A 205 0.77 16.59 14.73
CA SER A 205 2.23 16.61 14.62
C SER A 205 2.68 17.76 13.73
N GLU A 206 3.75 18.47 14.13
CA GLU A 206 4.31 19.58 13.38
C GLU A 206 4.76 19.17 11.97
N SER A 207 5.27 17.93 11.82
CA SER A 207 5.69 17.39 10.53
C SER A 207 4.51 17.16 9.57
N ALA A 208 3.37 16.67 10.09
CA ALA A 208 2.16 16.51 9.30
C ALA A 208 1.58 17.87 8.88
N LEU A 209 1.55 18.84 9.79
CA LEU A 209 1.09 20.20 9.49
C LEU A 209 1.93 20.85 8.40
N ALA A 210 3.27 20.78 8.50
CA ALA A 210 4.18 21.39 7.52
C ALA A 210 4.04 20.79 6.11
N VAL A 211 3.66 19.53 6.00
CA VAL A 211 3.43 18.87 4.70
C VAL A 211 2.05 19.21 4.17
N LEU A 212 1.03 19.24 5.02
CA LEU A 212 -0.33 19.59 4.64
C LEU A 212 -0.45 21.03 4.13
N ASP A 213 0.28 21.96 4.74
CA ASP A 213 0.31 23.35 4.28
C ASP A 213 0.91 23.50 2.86
N LYS A 214 1.71 22.53 2.41
CA LYS A 214 2.30 22.50 1.06
C LYS A 214 1.48 21.68 0.06
N ASP A 215 0.68 20.73 0.54
CA ASP A 215 -0.13 19.84 -0.30
C ASP A 215 -1.63 20.14 -0.16
N THR A 216 -2.09 21.14 -0.92
CA THR A 216 -3.47 21.62 -0.89
C THR A 216 -4.49 20.49 -1.15
N ALA A 217 -4.14 19.48 -1.96
CA ALA A 217 -5.03 18.36 -2.26
C ALA A 217 -5.26 17.49 -1.02
N VAL A 218 -4.20 17.08 -0.36
CA VAL A 218 -4.27 16.26 0.86
C VAL A 218 -4.88 17.06 2.00
N PHE A 219 -4.51 18.34 2.11
CA PHE A 219 -5.10 19.28 3.06
C PHE A 219 -6.64 19.31 2.96
N ARG A 220 -7.19 19.54 1.74
CA ARG A 220 -8.63 19.55 1.51
C ARG A 220 -9.28 18.21 1.85
N CYS A 221 -8.66 17.10 1.46
CA CYS A 221 -9.16 15.77 1.78
C CYS A 221 -9.17 15.49 3.28
N ALA A 222 -8.10 15.83 4.01
CA ALA A 222 -8.02 15.67 5.45
C ALA A 222 -9.12 16.47 6.18
N LEU A 223 -9.31 17.74 5.79
CA LEU A 223 -10.33 18.59 6.38
C LEU A 223 -11.74 18.03 6.16
N GLU A 224 -12.03 17.53 4.95
CA GLU A 224 -13.34 16.95 4.65
C GLU A 224 -13.61 15.64 5.40
N VAL A 225 -12.60 14.79 5.51
CA VAL A 225 -12.71 13.56 6.31
C VAL A 225 -13.02 13.90 7.78
N VAL A 226 -12.31 14.88 8.36
CA VAL A 226 -12.57 15.30 9.74
C VAL A 226 -13.98 15.88 9.89
N ARG A 227 -14.40 16.74 8.96
CA ARG A 227 -15.77 17.32 8.97
C ARG A 227 -16.83 16.23 8.91
N GLU A 228 -16.71 15.29 8.00
CA GLU A 228 -17.66 14.19 7.84
C GLU A 228 -17.69 13.30 9.08
N ALA A 229 -16.52 12.90 9.60
CA ALA A 229 -16.43 12.06 10.78
C ALA A 229 -17.02 12.73 12.02
N VAL A 230 -16.71 14.01 12.26
CA VAL A 230 -17.27 14.80 13.36
C VAL A 230 -18.79 14.96 13.21
N THR A 231 -19.25 15.28 12.00
CA THR A 231 -20.69 15.42 11.73
C THR A 231 -21.44 14.10 11.96
N ASN A 232 -20.86 12.98 11.54
CA ASN A 232 -21.44 11.65 11.71
C ASN A 232 -21.45 11.25 13.20
N ALA A 233 -20.39 11.57 13.94
CA ALA A 233 -20.32 11.33 15.38
C ALA A 233 -21.44 12.06 16.12
N VAL A 234 -21.70 13.32 15.79
CA VAL A 234 -22.79 14.11 16.40
C VAL A 234 -24.18 13.62 15.97
N LYS A 235 -24.36 13.33 14.66
CA LYS A 235 -25.70 12.94 14.15
C LYS A 235 -26.14 11.54 14.57
N HIS A 236 -25.21 10.62 14.69
CA HIS A 236 -25.52 9.20 14.81
C HIS A 236 -24.91 8.53 16.04
N GLY A 237 -24.04 9.20 16.77
CA GLY A 237 -23.21 8.57 17.78
C GLY A 237 -23.58 8.88 19.23
N ASP A 238 -24.44 9.81 19.51
CA ASP A 238 -24.65 10.34 20.89
C ASP A 238 -23.30 10.64 21.60
N THR A 239 -22.39 11.23 20.82
CA THR A 239 -20.97 11.41 21.14
C THR A 239 -20.77 12.71 21.90
N GLN A 240 -20.01 12.67 23.00
CA GLN A 240 -19.63 13.85 23.77
C GLN A 240 -18.18 14.27 23.51
N GLN A 241 -17.32 13.33 23.17
CA GLN A 241 -15.90 13.57 22.96
C GLN A 241 -15.41 12.94 21.66
N ALA A 242 -14.60 13.68 20.94
CA ALA A 242 -13.88 13.18 19.78
C ALA A 242 -12.40 13.61 19.84
N ARG A 243 -11.51 12.75 19.39
CA ARG A 243 -10.08 13.04 19.26
C ARG A 243 -9.68 12.91 17.81
N VAL A 244 -8.98 13.91 17.29
CA VAL A 244 -8.42 13.94 15.94
C VAL A 244 -6.89 13.99 16.04
N MET A 245 -6.23 12.98 15.48
CA MET A 245 -4.77 12.90 15.45
C MET A 245 -4.29 12.91 14.00
N LEU A 246 -3.24 13.69 13.73
CA LEU A 246 -2.57 13.78 12.43
C LEU A 246 -1.09 13.52 12.63
N GLU A 247 -0.58 12.52 11.92
CA GLU A 247 0.83 12.14 11.93
C GLU A 247 1.36 11.96 10.50
N LEU A 248 2.66 12.23 10.31
CA LEU A 248 3.35 11.97 9.04
C LEU A 248 4.02 10.61 9.11
N SER A 249 3.68 9.73 8.15
CA SER A 249 4.24 8.38 8.03
C SER A 249 4.68 8.13 6.58
N GLY A 250 5.97 8.31 6.29
CA GLY A 250 6.53 8.13 4.96
C GLY A 250 5.83 9.00 3.91
N GLN A 251 5.18 8.38 2.94
CA GLN A 251 4.45 9.07 1.86
C GLN A 251 2.96 9.34 2.18
N PHE A 252 2.57 9.18 3.45
CA PHE A 252 1.18 9.31 3.88
C PHE A 252 1.06 10.28 5.05
N VAL A 253 -0.06 10.97 5.11
CA VAL A 253 -0.57 11.56 6.35
C VAL A 253 -1.53 10.54 6.95
N GLU A 254 -1.21 10.05 8.13
CA GLU A 254 -2.10 9.20 8.91
C GLU A 254 -3.05 10.07 9.71
N LEU A 255 -4.34 9.85 9.49
CA LEU A 255 -5.42 10.51 10.21
C LEU A 255 -6.13 9.47 11.05
N LEU A 256 -6.17 9.70 12.35
CA LEU A 256 -6.90 8.88 13.31
C LEU A 256 -7.96 9.73 13.98
N ILE A 257 -9.20 9.27 13.95
CA ILE A 257 -10.35 9.92 14.60
C ILE A 257 -10.98 8.90 15.52
N GLU A 258 -11.06 9.26 16.80
CA GLU A 258 -11.68 8.47 17.85
C GLU A 258 -12.87 9.24 18.41
N ASN A 259 -13.95 8.56 18.68
CA ASN A 259 -15.11 9.14 19.37
C ASN A 259 -15.79 8.12 20.28
N ASP A 260 -16.43 8.61 21.34
CA ASP A 260 -17.11 7.81 22.38
C ASP A 260 -18.56 7.42 22.04
N GLY A 261 -18.95 7.59 20.78
CA GLY A 261 -20.30 7.32 20.32
C GLY A 261 -20.66 5.85 20.18
N THR A 262 -21.95 5.58 20.16
CA THR A 262 -22.48 4.26 19.85
C THR A 262 -22.75 4.13 18.37
N ALA A 263 -22.18 3.10 17.72
CA ALA A 263 -22.55 2.80 16.35
C ALA A 263 -24.03 2.38 16.30
N VAL A 264 -24.83 3.10 15.54
CA VAL A 264 -26.23 2.73 15.28
C VAL A 264 -26.26 1.82 14.07
N GLY A 265 -26.49 0.51 14.28
CA GLY A 265 -26.79 -0.45 13.24
C GLY A 265 -25.60 -0.99 12.42
N ASP A 266 -25.89 -2.02 11.62
CA ASP A 266 -24.96 -2.60 10.64
C ASP A 266 -24.41 -1.53 9.69
N ALA A 267 -23.11 -1.60 9.45
CA ALA A 267 -22.24 -0.67 8.73
C ALA A 267 -22.95 0.29 7.76
N PRO A 268 -22.85 1.60 7.96
CA PRO A 268 -23.57 2.55 7.16
C PRO A 268 -23.10 2.50 5.71
N HIS A 269 -23.95 2.05 4.82
CA HIS A 269 -23.84 2.32 3.38
C HIS A 269 -24.12 3.82 3.18
N GLY A 270 -23.20 4.71 3.61
CA GLY A 270 -23.37 6.15 3.61
C GLY A 270 -22.34 6.87 2.76
N GLN A 271 -22.60 8.15 2.48
CA GLN A 271 -21.71 9.03 1.72
C GLN A 271 -20.30 9.12 2.36
N GLY A 272 -20.19 8.97 3.69
CA GLY A 272 -18.92 9.01 4.41
C GLY A 272 -17.96 7.89 4.02
N LEU A 273 -18.41 6.63 3.89
CA LEU A 273 -17.55 5.52 3.46
C LEU A 273 -17.04 5.70 2.03
N ASN A 274 -17.88 6.22 1.13
CA ASN A 274 -17.47 6.54 -0.24
C ASN A 274 -16.40 7.65 -0.26
N LEU A 275 -16.50 8.64 0.64
CA LEU A 275 -15.47 9.66 0.82
C LEU A 275 -14.16 9.00 1.27
N TYR A 276 -14.18 8.21 2.35
CA TYR A 276 -12.98 7.58 2.90
C TYR A 276 -12.27 6.68 1.87
N ALA A 277 -13.04 5.85 1.16
CA ALA A 277 -12.52 5.01 0.08
C ALA A 277 -11.93 5.82 -1.09
N SER A 278 -12.50 6.98 -1.39
CA SER A 278 -12.07 7.80 -2.54
C SER A 278 -10.82 8.62 -2.27
N VAL A 279 -10.59 9.04 -1.00
CA VAL A 279 -9.50 9.98 -0.68
C VAL A 279 -8.31 9.31 0.00
N SER A 280 -8.44 8.07 0.49
CA SER A 280 -7.39 7.37 1.21
C SER A 280 -6.77 6.24 0.40
N HIS A 281 -5.53 5.89 0.72
CA HIS A 281 -4.87 4.68 0.22
C HIS A 281 -5.42 3.43 0.94
N THR A 282 -5.60 3.54 2.26
CA THR A 282 -6.27 2.55 3.11
C THR A 282 -7.12 3.27 4.15
N TYR A 283 -8.24 2.67 4.51
CA TYR A 283 -9.02 3.10 5.65
C TYR A 283 -9.51 1.88 6.44
N GLN A 284 -9.65 2.08 7.74
CA GLN A 284 -10.20 1.09 8.67
C GLN A 284 -11.18 1.81 9.59
N PHE A 285 -12.32 1.21 9.81
CA PHE A 285 -13.34 1.70 10.73
C PHE A 285 -13.68 0.57 11.69
N GLU A 286 -13.35 0.74 12.96
CA GLU A 286 -13.43 -0.30 13.96
C GLU A 286 -14.09 0.22 15.25
N ARG A 287 -14.72 -0.69 15.97
CA ARG A 287 -15.18 -0.43 17.32
C ARG A 287 -14.20 -1.05 18.32
N MET A 288 -13.56 -0.22 19.14
CA MET A 288 -12.67 -0.63 20.21
C MET A 288 -13.32 -0.36 21.59
N GLY A 289 -14.05 -1.34 22.10
CA GLY A 289 -14.81 -1.18 23.33
C GLY A 289 -15.96 -0.18 23.20
N ARG A 290 -15.82 0.99 23.83
CA ARG A 290 -16.78 2.10 23.73
C ARG A 290 -16.40 3.15 22.69
N LEU A 291 -15.19 3.05 22.12
CA LEU A 291 -14.69 4.00 21.14
C LEU A 291 -14.97 3.49 19.72
N MET A 292 -15.38 4.39 18.86
CA MET A 292 -15.35 4.23 17.41
C MET A 292 -14.06 4.83 16.89
N VAL A 293 -13.31 4.07 16.11
CA VAL A 293 -11.99 4.44 15.62
C VAL A 293 -11.98 4.40 14.10
N LEU A 294 -11.70 5.53 13.47
CA LEU A 294 -11.50 5.67 12.04
C LEU A 294 -10.02 5.98 11.77
N ARG A 295 -9.35 5.10 11.04
CA ARG A 295 -7.95 5.27 10.61
C ARG A 295 -7.89 5.40 9.11
N LEU A 296 -7.16 6.39 8.60
CA LEU A 296 -6.94 6.59 7.17
C LEU A 296 -5.48 6.90 6.90
N LYS A 297 -4.99 6.44 5.73
CA LYS A 297 -3.70 6.84 5.15
C LYS A 297 -3.96 7.68 3.91
N LEU A 298 -3.76 8.98 4.02
CA LEU A 298 -3.94 9.92 2.92
C LEU A 298 -2.62 10.04 2.15
N PRO A 299 -2.58 9.66 0.85
CA PRO A 299 -1.35 9.68 0.07
C PRO A 299 -0.95 11.12 -0.27
N LEU A 300 0.30 11.47 0.01
CA LEU A 300 0.88 12.76 -0.37
C LEU A 300 1.09 12.84 -1.88
N SER A 301 0.99 14.05 -2.45
CA SER A 301 1.42 14.27 -3.82
C SER A 301 2.92 14.01 -3.97
N ALA A 302 3.36 13.66 -5.18
CA ALA A 302 4.77 13.32 -5.43
C ALA A 302 5.72 14.50 -5.11
N SER A 303 5.23 15.75 -5.20
CA SER A 303 6.01 16.96 -4.88
C SER A 303 6.14 17.24 -3.38
N ALA A 304 5.22 16.76 -2.57
CA ALA A 304 5.17 17.01 -1.12
C ALA A 304 5.72 15.83 -0.30
N ALA A 305 5.81 14.64 -0.90
CA ALA A 305 6.36 13.47 -0.22
C ALA A 305 7.84 13.68 0.14
N PRO A 306 8.27 13.35 1.36
CA PRO A 306 9.68 13.38 1.73
C PRO A 306 10.47 12.46 0.77
N ARG A 307 11.58 12.96 0.24
CA ARG A 307 12.44 12.14 -0.62
C ARG A 307 12.98 10.97 0.21
N PRO A 308 12.92 9.73 -0.30
CA PRO A 308 13.59 8.62 0.36
C PRO A 308 15.07 8.96 0.53
N GLN A 309 15.59 8.88 1.74
CA GLN A 309 17.02 8.97 1.98
C GLN A 309 17.62 7.72 1.37
N LEU A 310 18.26 7.86 0.21
CA LEU A 310 19.09 6.83 -0.39
C LEU A 310 20.34 6.71 0.49
N TRP A 311 20.39 5.63 1.28
CA TRP A 311 21.59 5.19 2.00
C TRP A 311 22.49 4.40 1.07
#